data_f6cb67f0d7d9280a73ca2210ac574a42
#
_entry.id   f6cb67f0d7d9280a73ca2210ac574a42
#
_cell.length_a   1.000
_cell.length_b   1.000
_cell.length_c   1.000
_cell.angle_alpha   90.00
_cell.angle_beta   90.00
_cell.angle_gamma   90.00
#
_symmetry.space_group_name_H-M   'P 1'
#
loop_
_entity.id
_entity.type
_entity.pdbx_description
1 polymer ?
#
loop_
_entity_poly.entity_id
_entity_poly.type
_entity_poly.pdbx_seq_one_letter_code
_entity_poly.pdbx_strand_id
1 'polypeptide(L)'
;MEQRCFLGESSIENLLLVLKEFSFSHLFLVRGRNSYETCGAKSIMTAVFSELDCEVTEYFDFEENPKIEDLERGLLLLRKYSCSVIVAVGGGSVLDMAKLLRFFYSYSGEPTSGKFEKEKDLLPLIVLPTTAGTGSEATHFAVLYKNKVKYSVEHNAILPDVAIVYPPFTYNTPRYLTACAGFDALAQAIEAYWNAYATKESDEFAKRAIELLWPNLPLVVNSPTNSMRNKVSEGAYWAGRAINITKTTAPHAFSYSFTTY
;
A
#
# COMPACT_ATOMS: atom_id res chain seq x y z
N MET A 1 -16.70 -3.35 5.61
CA MET A 1 -16.25 -4.75 5.40
C MET A 1 -14.88 -4.88 6.03
N GLU A 2 -14.55 -6.05 6.54
CA GLU A 2 -13.21 -6.35 7.06
C GLU A 2 -12.27 -6.64 5.88
N GLN A 3 -11.04 -6.10 5.91
CA GLN A 3 -10.04 -6.35 4.89
C GLN A 3 -9.64 -7.83 4.88
N ARG A 4 -9.62 -8.46 3.71
CA ARG A 4 -9.00 -9.77 3.53
C ARG A 4 -7.50 -9.60 3.29
N CYS A 5 -6.69 -10.44 3.94
CA CYS A 5 -5.24 -10.41 3.74
C CYS A 5 -4.69 -11.80 3.48
N PHE A 6 -3.83 -11.90 2.49
CA PHE A 6 -3.06 -13.10 2.13
C PHE A 6 -1.57 -12.80 2.29
N LEU A 7 -0.88 -13.58 3.11
CA LEU A 7 0.54 -13.39 3.45
C LEU A 7 1.36 -14.61 3.02
N GLY A 8 2.57 -14.36 2.51
CA GLY A 8 3.56 -15.38 2.23
C GLY A 8 3.72 -15.72 0.75
N GLU A 9 4.60 -16.69 0.45
CA GLU A 9 5.00 -17.02 -0.92
C GLU A 9 3.86 -17.57 -1.79
N SER A 10 2.85 -18.21 -1.20
CA SER A 10 1.67 -18.70 -1.90
C SER A 10 0.55 -17.66 -2.03
N SER A 11 0.70 -16.47 -1.41
CA SER A 11 -0.37 -15.47 -1.38
C SER A 11 -0.82 -15.02 -2.76
N ILE A 12 0.08 -15.02 -3.73
CA ILE A 12 -0.20 -14.59 -5.12
C ILE A 12 -1.23 -15.47 -5.83
N GLU A 13 -1.33 -16.74 -5.44
CA GLU A 13 -2.30 -17.69 -6.01
C GLU A 13 -3.75 -17.24 -5.77
N ASN A 14 -3.97 -16.42 -4.74
CA ASN A 14 -5.28 -15.88 -4.42
C ASN A 14 -5.71 -14.72 -5.33
N LEU A 15 -4.77 -14.09 -6.07
CA LEU A 15 -5.10 -12.90 -6.87
C LEU A 15 -6.15 -13.21 -7.94
N LEU A 16 -5.95 -14.26 -8.71
CA LEU A 16 -6.90 -14.67 -9.76
C LEU A 16 -8.26 -15.08 -9.16
N LEU A 17 -8.25 -15.79 -8.03
CA LEU A 17 -9.47 -16.21 -7.34
C LEU A 17 -10.27 -15.01 -6.85
N VAL A 18 -9.59 -14.05 -6.22
CA VAL A 18 -10.20 -12.80 -5.75
C VAL A 18 -10.77 -11.99 -6.91
N LEU A 19 -10.01 -11.84 -8.00
CA LEU A 19 -10.49 -11.08 -9.17
C LEU A 19 -11.73 -11.72 -9.80
N LYS A 20 -11.82 -13.04 -9.86
CA LYS A 20 -13.00 -13.76 -10.38
C LYS A 20 -14.26 -13.62 -9.51
N GLU A 21 -14.14 -13.14 -8.28
CA GLU A 21 -15.32 -12.83 -7.44
C GLU A 21 -16.05 -11.55 -7.89
N PHE A 22 -15.36 -10.66 -8.63
CA PHE A 22 -15.93 -9.41 -9.11
C PHE A 22 -16.35 -9.54 -10.58
N SER A 23 -17.47 -8.93 -10.92
CA SER A 23 -17.91 -8.79 -12.32
C SER A 23 -17.38 -7.49 -12.88
N PHE A 24 -16.42 -7.57 -13.79
CA PHE A 24 -15.86 -6.39 -14.46
C PHE A 24 -15.41 -6.73 -15.88
N SER A 25 -15.49 -5.74 -16.76
CA SER A 25 -14.97 -5.81 -18.13
C SER A 25 -13.70 -5.00 -18.31
N HIS A 26 -13.41 -4.07 -17.39
CA HIS A 26 -12.27 -3.18 -17.47
C HIS A 26 -11.62 -2.99 -16.09
N LEU A 27 -10.34 -3.33 -15.98
CA LEU A 27 -9.52 -3.25 -14.79
C LEU A 27 -8.62 -2.02 -14.89
N PHE A 28 -8.46 -1.30 -13.77
CA PHE A 28 -7.49 -0.22 -13.64
C PHE A 28 -6.28 -0.68 -12.84
N LEU A 29 -5.12 -0.75 -13.50
CA LEU A 29 -3.86 -1.16 -12.88
C LEU A 29 -3.02 0.06 -12.51
N VAL A 30 -2.92 0.36 -11.21
CA VAL A 30 -1.99 1.36 -10.69
C VAL A 30 -0.67 0.66 -10.36
N ARG A 31 0.43 1.07 -11.00
CA ARG A 31 1.71 0.36 -10.84
C ARG A 31 2.92 1.28 -10.73
N GLY A 32 4.00 0.74 -10.16
CA GLY A 32 5.29 1.42 -10.17
C GLY A 32 5.88 1.50 -11.58
N ARG A 33 6.69 2.52 -11.85
CA ARG A 33 7.36 2.67 -13.15
C ARG A 33 8.38 1.55 -13.38
N ASN A 34 9.39 1.49 -12.53
CA ASN A 34 10.50 0.56 -12.66
C ASN A 34 10.32 -0.69 -11.77
N SER A 35 9.80 -0.51 -10.56
CA SER A 35 9.64 -1.60 -9.59
C SER A 35 8.74 -2.72 -10.11
N TYR A 36 7.73 -2.40 -10.89
CA TYR A 36 6.80 -3.36 -11.48
C TYR A 36 7.49 -4.40 -12.37
N GLU A 37 8.51 -3.98 -13.12
CA GLU A 37 9.31 -4.89 -13.93
C GLU A 37 10.40 -5.58 -13.11
N THR A 38 11.15 -4.81 -12.33
CA THR A 38 12.34 -5.31 -11.62
C THR A 38 12.02 -6.31 -10.50
N CYS A 39 10.83 -6.23 -9.89
CA CYS A 39 10.38 -7.20 -8.90
C CYS A 39 9.72 -8.46 -9.50
N GLY A 40 9.55 -8.51 -10.83
CA GLY A 40 8.90 -9.62 -11.52
C GLY A 40 7.38 -9.56 -11.58
N ALA A 41 6.77 -8.49 -11.07
CA ALA A 41 5.31 -8.36 -11.04
C ALA A 41 4.69 -8.34 -12.44
N LYS A 42 5.36 -7.73 -13.44
CA LYS A 42 4.85 -7.66 -14.81
C LYS A 42 4.51 -9.04 -15.39
N SER A 43 5.39 -10.01 -15.26
CA SER A 43 5.15 -11.36 -15.80
C SER A 43 3.98 -12.04 -15.10
N ILE A 44 3.88 -11.90 -13.77
CA ILE A 44 2.80 -12.48 -12.99
C ILE A 44 1.46 -11.83 -13.35
N MET A 45 1.40 -10.49 -13.39
CA MET A 45 0.18 -9.77 -13.75
C MET A 45 -0.26 -10.08 -15.18
N THR A 46 0.67 -10.17 -16.13
CA THR A 46 0.36 -10.57 -17.51
C THR A 46 -0.30 -11.95 -17.55
N ALA A 47 0.26 -12.93 -16.82
CA ALA A 47 -0.30 -14.27 -16.75
C ALA A 47 -1.70 -14.27 -16.10
N VAL A 48 -1.89 -13.55 -14.97
CA VAL A 48 -3.19 -13.44 -14.30
C VAL A 48 -4.23 -12.79 -15.20
N PHE A 49 -3.88 -11.69 -15.87
CA PHE A 49 -4.83 -10.94 -16.71
C PHE A 49 -5.19 -11.71 -17.99
N SER A 50 -4.29 -12.56 -18.50
CA SER A 50 -4.61 -13.43 -19.66
C SER A 50 -5.70 -14.48 -19.34
N GLU A 51 -5.91 -14.81 -18.07
CA GLU A 51 -6.96 -15.71 -17.59
C GLU A 51 -8.32 -15.01 -17.36
N LEU A 52 -8.35 -13.68 -17.57
CA LEU A 52 -9.53 -12.84 -17.36
C LEU A 52 -9.98 -12.26 -18.70
N ASP A 53 -11.26 -12.30 -18.96
CA ASP A 53 -11.87 -11.64 -20.13
C ASP A 53 -12.13 -10.16 -19.82
N CYS A 54 -11.04 -9.37 -19.76
CA CYS A 54 -11.13 -7.96 -19.42
C CYS A 54 -10.07 -7.12 -20.14
N GLU A 55 -10.40 -5.85 -20.34
CA GLU A 55 -9.42 -4.85 -20.75
C GLU A 55 -8.67 -4.30 -19.52
N VAL A 56 -7.42 -3.88 -19.71
CA VAL A 56 -6.59 -3.32 -18.65
C VAL A 56 -6.11 -1.93 -19.06
N THR A 57 -6.43 -0.93 -18.24
CA THR A 57 -5.82 0.40 -18.33
C THR A 57 -4.76 0.56 -17.25
N GLU A 58 -3.51 0.83 -17.66
CA GLU A 58 -2.41 1.04 -16.73
C GLU A 58 -2.26 2.53 -16.38
N TYR A 59 -2.01 2.81 -15.09
CA TYR A 59 -1.65 4.13 -14.60
C TYR A 59 -0.35 4.06 -13.78
N PHE A 60 0.70 4.68 -14.28
CA PHE A 60 2.04 4.70 -13.68
C PHE A 60 2.80 6.00 -13.93
N ASP A 61 2.21 6.94 -14.67
CA ASP A 61 2.82 8.23 -14.98
C ASP A 61 2.53 9.26 -13.88
N PHE A 62 3.04 8.97 -12.68
CA PHE A 62 3.01 9.86 -11.54
C PHE A 62 4.32 9.75 -10.74
N GLU A 63 4.60 10.75 -9.94
CA GLU A 63 5.81 10.80 -9.13
C GLU A 63 5.62 10.10 -7.76
N GLU A 64 6.73 9.81 -7.10
CA GLU A 64 6.71 9.43 -5.69
C GLU A 64 6.03 10.52 -4.86
N ASN A 65 5.38 10.12 -3.76
CA ASN A 65 4.55 11.02 -2.96
C ASN A 65 3.41 11.65 -3.79
N PRO A 66 2.28 10.96 -3.91
CA PRO A 66 1.15 11.34 -4.77
C PRO A 66 0.81 12.83 -4.71
N LYS A 67 0.78 13.47 -5.85
CA LYS A 67 0.39 14.88 -6.00
C LYS A 67 -1.05 14.99 -6.44
N ILE A 68 -1.69 16.12 -6.10
CA ILE A 68 -3.09 16.34 -6.47
C ILE A 68 -3.29 16.33 -7.99
N GLU A 69 -2.34 16.88 -8.74
CA GLU A 69 -2.36 16.91 -10.20
C GLU A 69 -2.28 15.50 -10.79
N ASP A 70 -1.51 14.60 -10.16
CA ASP A 70 -1.43 13.19 -10.54
C ASP A 70 -2.75 12.48 -10.24
N LEU A 71 -3.34 12.73 -9.07
CA LEU A 71 -4.64 12.19 -8.71
C LEU A 71 -5.73 12.58 -9.73
N GLU A 72 -5.78 13.85 -10.11
CA GLU A 72 -6.73 14.36 -11.09
C GLU A 72 -6.57 13.67 -12.46
N ARG A 73 -5.33 13.49 -12.94
CA ARG A 73 -5.06 12.74 -14.19
C ARG A 73 -5.52 11.29 -14.11
N GLY A 74 -5.21 10.63 -13.00
CA GLY A 74 -5.64 9.23 -12.77
C GLY A 74 -7.16 9.08 -12.73
N LEU A 75 -7.87 10.03 -12.08
CA LEU A 75 -9.34 10.05 -12.03
C LEU A 75 -9.96 10.23 -13.41
N LEU A 76 -9.37 11.10 -14.26
CA LEU A 76 -9.84 11.28 -15.65
C LEU A 76 -9.71 9.97 -16.44
N LEU A 77 -8.59 9.25 -16.31
CA LEU A 77 -8.39 7.95 -16.98
C LEU A 77 -9.37 6.90 -16.44
N LEU A 78 -9.50 6.78 -15.13
CA LEU A 78 -10.37 5.82 -14.47
C LEU A 78 -11.84 5.99 -14.92
N ARG A 79 -12.30 7.23 -15.03
CA ARG A 79 -13.66 7.55 -15.51
C ARG A 79 -13.82 7.34 -17.02
N LYS A 80 -12.82 7.74 -17.80
CA LYS A 80 -12.84 7.62 -19.28
C LYS A 80 -13.08 6.17 -19.72
N TYR A 81 -12.44 5.23 -19.06
CA TYR A 81 -12.50 3.81 -19.41
C TYR A 81 -13.56 3.04 -18.60
N SER A 82 -14.31 3.71 -17.73
CA SER A 82 -15.36 3.10 -16.88
C SER A 82 -14.87 1.86 -16.15
N CYS A 83 -13.63 1.91 -15.65
CA CYS A 83 -13.04 0.81 -14.91
C CYS A 83 -13.84 0.54 -13.62
N SER A 84 -14.04 -0.74 -13.30
CA SER A 84 -14.90 -1.16 -12.20
C SER A 84 -14.17 -1.94 -11.10
N VAL A 85 -12.86 -2.15 -11.24
CA VAL A 85 -11.97 -2.71 -10.23
C VAL A 85 -10.60 -2.06 -10.31
N ILE A 86 -9.95 -1.85 -9.18
CA ILE A 86 -8.59 -1.28 -9.10
C ILE A 86 -7.65 -2.34 -8.53
N VAL A 87 -6.55 -2.59 -9.22
CA VAL A 87 -5.42 -3.39 -8.73
C VAL A 87 -4.21 -2.48 -8.61
N ALA A 88 -3.53 -2.49 -7.46
CA ALA A 88 -2.33 -1.68 -7.25
C ALA A 88 -1.11 -2.57 -6.97
N VAL A 89 -0.02 -2.38 -7.72
CA VAL A 89 1.22 -3.13 -7.57
C VAL A 89 2.40 -2.18 -7.46
N GLY A 90 2.93 -1.99 -6.25
CA GLY A 90 4.02 -1.05 -6.04
C GLY A 90 4.37 -0.77 -4.59
N GLY A 91 5.21 0.22 -4.37
CA GLY A 91 5.52 0.74 -3.04
C GLY A 91 4.41 1.64 -2.48
N GLY A 92 4.63 2.22 -1.30
CA GLY A 92 3.64 3.04 -0.59
C GLY A 92 2.97 4.11 -1.44
N SER A 93 3.73 4.86 -2.25
CA SER A 93 3.17 5.91 -3.14
C SER A 93 2.18 5.36 -4.18
N VAL A 94 2.42 4.14 -4.68
CA VAL A 94 1.52 3.48 -5.64
C VAL A 94 0.24 3.05 -4.96
N LEU A 95 0.36 2.45 -3.76
CA LEU A 95 -0.79 2.03 -2.98
C LEU A 95 -1.62 3.23 -2.53
N ASP A 96 -0.97 4.30 -2.08
CA ASP A 96 -1.64 5.54 -1.69
C ASP A 96 -2.37 6.18 -2.87
N MET A 97 -1.74 6.24 -4.06
CA MET A 97 -2.41 6.71 -5.28
C MET A 97 -3.67 5.90 -5.59
N ALA A 98 -3.60 4.58 -5.53
CA ALA A 98 -4.76 3.71 -5.79
C ALA A 98 -5.89 3.91 -4.76
N LYS A 99 -5.54 4.08 -3.49
CA LYS A 99 -6.47 4.38 -2.40
C LYS A 99 -7.18 5.72 -2.62
N LEU A 100 -6.42 6.75 -3.01
CA LEU A 100 -6.96 8.07 -3.35
C LEU A 100 -7.86 8.02 -4.59
N LEU A 101 -7.45 7.32 -5.65
CA LEU A 101 -8.26 7.12 -6.85
C LEU A 101 -9.59 6.45 -6.54
N ARG A 102 -9.59 5.36 -5.76
CA ARG A 102 -10.79 4.70 -5.29
C ARG A 102 -11.73 5.66 -4.56
N PHE A 103 -11.17 6.42 -3.62
CA PHE A 103 -11.93 7.30 -2.74
C PHE A 103 -12.53 8.47 -3.52
N PHE A 104 -11.70 9.19 -4.30
CA PHE A 104 -12.14 10.37 -5.06
C PHE A 104 -12.84 10.04 -6.38
N TYR A 105 -12.96 8.78 -6.76
CA TYR A 105 -13.78 8.38 -7.90
C TYR A 105 -15.25 8.73 -7.68
N SER A 106 -15.77 8.47 -6.49
CA SER A 106 -17.16 8.76 -6.10
C SER A 106 -17.31 10.07 -5.32
N TYR A 107 -16.21 10.62 -4.79
CA TYR A 107 -16.22 11.83 -3.96
C TYR A 107 -15.88 13.07 -4.79
N SER A 108 -16.72 14.10 -4.71
CA SER A 108 -16.57 15.36 -5.48
C SER A 108 -16.05 16.53 -4.65
N GLY A 109 -15.73 16.33 -3.36
CA GLY A 109 -15.22 17.36 -2.48
C GLY A 109 -13.73 17.66 -2.66
N GLU A 110 -13.25 18.69 -1.99
CA GLU A 110 -11.84 19.10 -1.99
C GLU A 110 -10.97 18.05 -1.29
N PRO A 111 -9.98 17.42 -1.97
CA PRO A 111 -9.15 16.36 -1.38
C PRO A 111 -8.35 16.77 -0.14
N THR A 112 -8.09 18.06 0.04
CA THR A 112 -7.31 18.61 1.15
C THR A 112 -8.17 19.16 2.27
N SER A 113 -9.50 19.00 2.22
CA SER A 113 -10.43 19.54 3.22
C SER A 113 -10.32 18.89 4.60
N GLY A 114 -9.81 17.67 4.68
CA GLY A 114 -9.77 16.88 5.91
C GLY A 114 -11.14 16.45 6.46
N LYS A 115 -12.21 16.75 5.73
CA LYS A 115 -13.59 16.38 6.08
C LYS A 115 -14.21 15.63 4.93
N PHE A 116 -14.51 14.37 5.15
CA PHE A 116 -15.04 13.48 4.14
C PHE A 116 -16.38 12.89 4.60
N GLU A 117 -17.38 12.97 3.73
CA GLU A 117 -18.66 12.31 3.94
C GLU A 117 -18.57 10.82 3.60
N LYS A 118 -19.58 10.04 4.02
CA LYS A 118 -19.63 8.62 3.75
C LYS A 118 -19.80 8.37 2.26
N GLU A 119 -18.87 7.61 1.70
CA GLU A 119 -18.85 7.25 0.29
C GLU A 119 -19.92 6.19 -0.06
N LYS A 120 -20.42 6.30 -1.29
CA LYS A 120 -21.26 5.30 -1.94
C LYS A 120 -20.51 4.72 -3.12
N ASP A 121 -20.77 3.45 -3.42
CA ASP A 121 -20.30 2.77 -4.64
C ASP A 121 -18.78 2.78 -4.84
N LEU A 122 -18.04 2.37 -3.80
CA LEU A 122 -16.59 2.24 -3.88
C LEU A 122 -16.20 1.10 -4.83
N LEU A 123 -15.24 1.37 -5.70
CA LEU A 123 -14.64 0.34 -6.54
C LEU A 123 -13.85 -0.66 -5.66
N PRO A 124 -13.92 -1.97 -5.93
CA PRO A 124 -13.03 -2.94 -5.29
C PRO A 124 -11.57 -2.55 -5.49
N LEU A 125 -10.78 -2.63 -4.41
CA LEU A 125 -9.36 -2.32 -4.41
C LEU A 125 -8.55 -3.49 -3.86
N ILE A 126 -7.71 -4.06 -4.72
CA ILE A 126 -6.76 -5.11 -4.40
C ILE A 126 -5.35 -4.52 -4.47
N VAL A 127 -4.55 -4.70 -3.42
CA VAL A 127 -3.20 -4.11 -3.35
C VAL A 127 -2.13 -5.17 -3.13
N LEU A 128 -1.01 -5.00 -3.85
CA LEU A 128 0.16 -5.87 -3.79
C LEU A 128 1.41 -5.01 -3.53
N PRO A 129 1.88 -4.90 -2.29
CA PRO A 129 3.08 -4.13 -1.97
C PRO A 129 4.34 -4.76 -2.56
N THR A 130 5.23 -3.94 -3.13
CA THR A 130 6.56 -4.35 -3.61
C THR A 130 7.69 -3.90 -2.69
N THR A 131 7.35 -3.23 -1.59
CA THR A 131 8.27 -2.81 -0.53
C THR A 131 7.77 -3.29 0.82
N ALA A 132 8.67 -3.64 1.72
CA ALA A 132 8.36 -4.02 3.09
C ALA A 132 8.67 -2.84 4.03
N GLY A 133 7.73 -1.90 4.14
CA GLY A 133 7.96 -0.65 4.87
C GLY A 133 6.68 0.04 5.33
N THR A 134 6.07 0.82 4.48
CA THR A 134 4.99 1.77 4.83
C THR A 134 3.73 1.15 5.44
N GLY A 135 3.49 -0.15 5.22
CA GLY A 135 2.25 -0.79 5.65
C GLY A 135 0.98 -0.20 5.02
N SER A 136 1.12 0.54 3.89
CA SER A 136 -0.01 1.20 3.25
C SER A 136 -1.11 0.23 2.82
N GLU A 137 -0.77 -1.02 2.56
CA GLU A 137 -1.72 -2.10 2.27
C GLU A 137 -2.68 -2.40 3.43
N ALA A 138 -2.30 -2.05 4.65
CA ALA A 138 -3.05 -2.36 5.88
C ALA A 138 -3.66 -1.12 6.55
N THR A 139 -3.61 0.06 5.90
CA THR A 139 -4.03 1.33 6.53
C THR A 139 -5.18 2.01 5.81
N HIS A 140 -6.04 2.68 6.60
CA HIS A 140 -7.18 3.47 6.12
C HIS A 140 -6.84 4.97 5.92
N PHE A 141 -5.57 5.28 5.68
CA PHE A 141 -5.11 6.62 5.30
C PHE A 141 -4.15 6.54 4.11
N ALA A 142 -4.06 7.65 3.38
CA ALA A 142 -3.18 7.83 2.25
C ALA A 142 -2.58 9.23 2.24
N VAL A 143 -1.36 9.35 1.74
CA VAL A 143 -0.65 10.63 1.66
C VAL A 143 -0.94 11.30 0.32
N LEU A 144 -1.22 12.60 0.37
CA LEU A 144 -1.41 13.46 -0.79
C LEU A 144 -0.62 14.75 -0.61
N TYR A 145 0.04 15.21 -1.67
CA TYR A 145 0.75 16.48 -1.66
C TYR A 145 0.06 17.52 -2.54
N LYS A 146 -0.04 18.75 -2.04
CA LYS A 146 -0.48 19.93 -2.78
C LYS A 146 0.48 21.08 -2.45
N ASN A 147 1.11 21.68 -3.45
CA ASN A 147 2.04 22.81 -3.28
C ASN A 147 3.12 22.52 -2.23
N LYS A 148 3.74 21.34 -2.25
CA LYS A 148 4.74 20.85 -1.28
C LYS A 148 4.22 20.67 0.16
N VAL A 149 2.93 20.83 0.40
CA VAL A 149 2.31 20.55 1.70
C VAL A 149 1.78 19.12 1.70
N LYS A 150 2.16 18.36 2.73
CA LYS A 150 1.67 16.99 2.95
C LYS A 150 0.30 17.02 3.62
N TYR A 151 -0.64 16.30 3.05
CA TYR A 151 -1.96 16.02 3.61
C TYR A 151 -2.09 14.52 3.86
N SER A 152 -2.78 14.16 4.92
CA SER A 152 -3.21 12.80 5.17
C SER A 152 -4.71 12.71 4.93
N VAL A 153 -5.10 11.96 3.91
CA VAL A 153 -6.51 11.64 3.66
C VAL A 153 -6.83 10.40 4.45
N GLU A 154 -7.77 10.51 5.39
CA GLU A 154 -8.11 9.43 6.31
C GLU A 154 -9.60 9.16 6.27
N HIS A 155 -9.96 7.93 5.92
CA HIS A 155 -11.34 7.44 5.93
C HIS A 155 -11.37 5.92 5.84
N ASN A 156 -12.33 5.26 6.49
CA ASN A 156 -12.44 3.80 6.45
C ASN A 156 -12.59 3.23 5.02
N ALA A 157 -13.19 4.00 4.11
CA ALA A 157 -13.35 3.66 2.71
C ALA A 157 -12.01 3.61 1.93
N ILE A 158 -10.93 4.15 2.48
CA ILE A 158 -9.58 4.14 1.88
C ILE A 158 -8.88 2.79 2.13
N LEU A 159 -9.26 2.06 3.19
CA LEU A 159 -8.69 0.74 3.46
C LEU A 159 -8.93 -0.19 2.26
N PRO A 160 -7.89 -0.81 1.68
CA PRO A 160 -8.08 -1.77 0.60
C PRO A 160 -8.97 -2.95 1.01
N ASP A 161 -9.76 -3.49 0.09
CA ASP A 161 -10.60 -4.66 0.38
C ASP A 161 -9.76 -5.92 0.52
N VAL A 162 -8.68 -6.01 -0.27
CA VAL A 162 -7.77 -7.15 -0.27
C VAL A 162 -6.33 -6.69 -0.31
N ALA A 163 -5.52 -7.20 0.60
CA ALA A 163 -4.07 -7.07 0.59
C ALA A 163 -3.42 -8.44 0.29
N ILE A 164 -2.55 -8.48 -0.72
CA ILE A 164 -1.77 -9.67 -1.07
C ILE A 164 -0.30 -9.34 -0.84
N VAL A 165 0.22 -9.72 0.31
CA VAL A 165 1.62 -9.51 0.67
C VAL A 165 2.43 -10.70 0.18
N TYR A 166 3.00 -10.55 -1.00
CA TYR A 166 3.79 -11.56 -1.70
C TYR A 166 5.28 -11.22 -1.58
N PRO A 167 6.02 -11.80 -0.64
CA PRO A 167 7.40 -11.43 -0.33
C PRO A 167 8.36 -11.52 -1.51
N PRO A 168 8.20 -12.42 -2.49
CA PRO A 168 9.09 -12.47 -3.65
C PRO A 168 9.20 -11.14 -4.42
N PHE A 169 8.20 -10.25 -4.37
CA PHE A 169 8.33 -8.91 -4.92
C PHE A 169 9.40 -8.05 -4.23
N THR A 170 9.84 -8.43 -3.04
CA THR A 170 10.90 -7.73 -2.30
C THR A 170 12.29 -8.34 -2.46
N TYR A 171 12.42 -9.53 -3.09
CA TYR A 171 13.67 -10.27 -3.09
C TYR A 171 14.82 -9.54 -3.78
N ASN A 172 14.51 -8.74 -4.80
CA ASN A 172 15.48 -7.95 -5.54
C ASN A 172 15.56 -6.47 -5.08
N THR A 173 14.91 -6.14 -3.96
CA THR A 173 14.96 -4.75 -3.44
C THR A 173 16.40 -4.38 -3.06
N PRO A 174 16.93 -3.24 -3.56
CA PRO A 174 18.27 -2.79 -3.24
C PRO A 174 18.51 -2.61 -1.74
N ARG A 175 19.76 -2.80 -1.31
CA ARG A 175 20.18 -2.73 0.10
C ARG A 175 19.69 -1.45 0.80
N TYR A 176 19.90 -0.29 0.18
CA TYR A 176 19.49 0.99 0.74
C TYR A 176 17.98 1.09 0.95
N LEU A 177 17.21 0.73 -0.07
CA LEU A 177 15.74 0.75 0.03
C LEU A 177 15.23 -0.28 1.04
N THR A 178 15.87 -1.45 1.14
CA THR A 178 15.57 -2.47 2.15
C THR A 178 15.78 -1.90 3.57
N ALA A 179 16.88 -1.17 3.79
CA ALA A 179 17.18 -0.56 5.08
C ALA A 179 16.16 0.54 5.44
N CYS A 180 15.91 1.46 4.50
CA CYS A 180 14.97 2.56 4.73
C CYS A 180 13.54 2.05 4.98
N ALA A 181 13.04 1.17 4.11
CA ALA A 181 11.69 0.64 4.24
C ALA A 181 11.52 -0.21 5.51
N GLY A 182 12.45 -1.11 5.78
CA GLY A 182 12.38 -1.95 6.97
C GLY A 182 12.53 -1.17 8.27
N PHE A 183 13.36 -0.11 8.28
CA PHE A 183 13.47 0.78 9.45
C PHE A 183 12.19 1.60 9.66
N ASP A 184 11.56 2.06 8.58
CA ASP A 184 10.24 2.72 8.63
C ASP A 184 9.20 1.80 9.30
N ALA A 185 9.09 0.54 8.85
CA ALA A 185 8.20 -0.43 9.47
C ALA A 185 8.50 -0.68 10.96
N LEU A 186 9.80 -0.79 11.33
CA LEU A 186 10.19 -0.98 12.72
C LEU A 186 9.85 0.24 13.58
N ALA A 187 10.10 1.45 13.07
CA ALA A 187 9.75 2.69 13.76
C ALA A 187 8.23 2.78 13.96
N GLN A 188 7.44 2.48 12.93
CA GLN A 188 5.98 2.42 13.02
C GLN A 188 5.50 1.47 14.12
N ALA A 189 6.05 0.26 14.19
CA ALA A 189 5.68 -0.72 15.20
C ALA A 189 6.03 -0.25 16.62
N ILE A 190 7.23 0.34 16.82
CA ILE A 190 7.65 0.89 18.11
C ILE A 190 6.77 2.06 18.51
N GLU A 191 6.50 2.98 17.56
CA GLU A 191 5.65 4.14 17.82
C GLU A 191 4.20 3.74 18.12
N ALA A 192 3.66 2.72 17.45
CA ALA A 192 2.34 2.19 17.77
C ALA A 192 2.28 1.63 19.21
N TYR A 193 3.34 0.93 19.64
CA TYR A 193 3.38 0.29 20.95
C TYR A 193 3.39 1.28 22.12
N TRP A 194 4.06 2.42 21.98
CA TRP A 194 4.09 3.44 23.05
C TRP A 194 3.04 4.55 22.86
N ASN A 195 2.18 4.44 21.87
CA ASN A 195 1.21 5.47 21.55
C ASN A 195 0.18 5.67 22.67
N ALA A 196 -0.22 6.90 22.93
CA ALA A 196 -1.25 7.21 23.92
C ALA A 196 -2.63 6.62 23.57
N TYR A 197 -2.86 6.30 22.31
CA TYR A 197 -4.07 5.64 21.81
C TYR A 197 -3.90 4.13 21.57
N ALA A 198 -2.83 3.53 22.13
CA ALA A 198 -2.60 2.11 21.99
C ALA A 198 -3.75 1.31 22.63
N THR A 199 -4.10 0.23 21.97
CA THR A 199 -5.09 -0.74 22.41
C THR A 199 -4.44 -2.10 22.56
N LYS A 200 -5.10 -3.03 23.24
CA LYS A 200 -4.59 -4.41 23.35
C LYS A 200 -4.35 -5.03 21.97
N GLU A 201 -5.23 -4.76 21.00
CA GLU A 201 -5.09 -5.25 19.63
C GLU A 201 -3.88 -4.63 18.91
N SER A 202 -3.72 -3.30 18.98
CA SER A 202 -2.56 -2.63 18.37
C SER A 202 -1.24 -3.09 19.00
N ASP A 203 -1.22 -3.36 20.31
CA ASP A 203 -0.05 -3.88 21.02
C ASP A 203 0.34 -5.28 20.54
N GLU A 204 -0.65 -6.16 20.31
CA GLU A 204 -0.41 -7.49 19.74
C GLU A 204 0.19 -7.40 18.34
N PHE A 205 -0.32 -6.53 17.48
CA PHE A 205 0.23 -6.30 16.16
C PHE A 205 1.64 -5.68 16.21
N ALA A 206 1.84 -4.66 17.04
CA ALA A 206 3.13 -4.00 17.21
C ALA A 206 4.22 -4.97 17.73
N LYS A 207 3.90 -5.79 18.73
CA LYS A 207 4.81 -6.82 19.25
C LYS A 207 5.20 -7.81 18.16
N ARG A 208 4.22 -8.35 17.43
CA ARG A 208 4.48 -9.29 16.34
C ARG A 208 5.37 -8.65 15.25
N ALA A 209 5.12 -7.40 14.91
CA ALA A 209 5.97 -6.66 13.97
C ALA A 209 7.41 -6.53 14.50
N ILE A 210 7.60 -6.11 15.76
CA ILE A 210 8.92 -5.94 16.37
C ILE A 210 9.67 -7.28 16.43
N GLU A 211 9.02 -8.37 16.83
CA GLU A 211 9.61 -9.71 16.89
C GLU A 211 10.09 -10.21 15.52
N LEU A 212 9.42 -9.83 14.45
CA LEU A 212 9.82 -10.16 13.08
C LEU A 212 10.90 -9.20 12.54
N LEU A 213 10.78 -7.92 12.79
CA LEU A 213 11.64 -6.89 12.20
C LEU A 213 12.97 -6.75 12.92
N TRP A 214 12.96 -6.68 14.27
CA TRP A 214 14.16 -6.38 15.05
C TRP A 214 15.33 -7.35 14.79
N PRO A 215 15.16 -8.68 14.86
CA PRO A 215 16.26 -9.62 14.59
C PRO A 215 16.60 -9.75 13.10
N ASN A 216 15.64 -9.56 12.19
CA ASN A 216 15.82 -9.88 10.77
C ASN A 216 16.26 -8.66 9.95
N LEU A 217 15.94 -7.43 10.33
CA LEU A 217 16.28 -6.24 9.55
C LEU A 217 17.79 -6.03 9.37
N PRO A 218 18.65 -6.09 10.40
CA PRO A 218 20.09 -5.97 10.20
C PRO A 218 20.66 -7.07 9.30
N LEU A 219 20.09 -8.27 9.38
CA LEU A 219 20.52 -9.44 8.61
C LEU A 219 20.11 -9.29 7.14
N VAL A 220 18.87 -8.94 6.85
CA VAL A 220 18.36 -8.79 5.47
C VAL A 220 19.05 -7.64 4.73
N VAL A 221 19.50 -6.62 5.42
CA VAL A 221 20.25 -5.49 4.84
C VAL A 221 21.68 -5.89 4.48
N ASN A 222 22.34 -6.72 5.30
CA ASN A 222 23.75 -7.04 5.12
C ASN A 222 23.98 -8.39 4.40
N SER A 223 23.10 -9.36 4.60
CA SER A 223 23.23 -10.73 4.04
C SER A 223 21.82 -11.29 3.76
N PRO A 224 21.09 -10.77 2.76
CA PRO A 224 19.69 -11.10 2.53
C PRO A 224 19.51 -12.57 2.15
N THR A 225 18.47 -13.18 2.73
CA THR A 225 17.91 -14.47 2.31
C THR A 225 16.41 -14.31 2.07
N ASN A 226 15.81 -15.18 1.26
CA ASN A 226 14.36 -15.16 1.03
C ASN A 226 13.58 -15.29 2.34
N SER A 227 14.01 -16.18 3.23
CA SER A 227 13.39 -16.36 4.56
C SER A 227 13.37 -15.06 5.40
N MET A 228 14.47 -14.29 5.38
CA MET A 228 14.51 -13.00 6.09
C MET A 228 13.61 -11.97 5.40
N ARG A 229 13.57 -11.94 4.08
CA ARG A 229 12.67 -11.07 3.32
C ARG A 229 11.20 -11.38 3.61
N ASN A 230 10.85 -12.66 3.73
CA ASN A 230 9.49 -13.08 4.10
C ASN A 230 9.11 -12.52 5.47
N LYS A 231 9.98 -12.66 6.46
CA LYS A 231 9.75 -12.15 7.82
C LYS A 231 9.64 -10.63 7.87
N VAL A 232 10.50 -9.92 7.13
CA VAL A 232 10.44 -8.45 7.08
C VAL A 232 9.18 -7.97 6.37
N SER A 233 8.74 -8.64 5.30
CA SER A 233 7.48 -8.32 4.63
C SER A 233 6.26 -8.55 5.52
N GLU A 234 6.23 -9.67 6.25
CA GLU A 234 5.19 -9.94 7.24
C GLU A 234 5.22 -8.93 8.39
N GLY A 235 6.41 -8.60 8.90
CA GLY A 235 6.58 -7.59 9.95
C GLY A 235 6.09 -6.20 9.54
N ALA A 236 6.36 -5.79 8.31
CA ALA A 236 5.86 -4.51 7.76
C ALA A 236 4.33 -4.47 7.68
N TYR A 237 3.69 -5.57 7.28
CA TYR A 237 2.22 -5.67 7.30
C TYR A 237 1.66 -5.50 8.71
N TRP A 238 2.23 -6.19 9.72
CA TRP A 238 1.77 -6.08 11.10
C TRP A 238 2.01 -4.69 11.69
N ALA A 239 3.12 -4.03 11.33
CA ALA A 239 3.36 -2.63 11.67
C ALA A 239 2.27 -1.72 11.09
N GLY A 240 1.89 -1.92 9.81
CA GLY A 240 0.77 -1.24 9.17
C GLY A 240 -0.55 -1.45 9.92
N ARG A 241 -0.86 -2.68 10.34
CA ARG A 241 -2.05 -2.99 11.16
C ARG A 241 -2.04 -2.24 12.50
N ALA A 242 -0.88 -2.16 13.15
CA ALA A 242 -0.73 -1.44 14.42
C ALA A 242 -1.00 0.06 14.26
N ILE A 243 -0.33 0.72 13.30
CA ILE A 243 -0.52 2.17 13.06
C ILE A 243 -1.88 2.51 12.44
N ASN A 244 -2.57 1.54 11.86
CA ASN A 244 -3.94 1.72 11.41
C ASN A 244 -4.89 2.03 12.59
N ILE A 245 -4.56 1.55 13.79
CA ILE A 245 -5.31 1.82 15.02
C ILE A 245 -4.76 3.07 15.71
N THR A 246 -3.43 3.15 15.91
CA THR A 246 -2.80 4.14 16.79
C THR A 246 -2.32 5.40 16.07
N LYS A 247 -2.03 5.31 14.75
CA LYS A 247 -1.19 6.26 14.01
C LYS A 247 0.27 6.21 14.44
N THR A 248 1.11 7.04 13.81
CA THR A 248 2.49 7.29 14.22
C THR A 248 2.56 8.50 15.16
N THR A 249 3.73 8.77 15.72
CA THR A 249 3.96 9.78 16.74
C THR A 249 5.00 10.83 16.32
N ALA A 250 5.64 11.47 17.28
CA ALA A 250 6.59 12.57 17.06
C ALA A 250 7.75 12.24 16.08
N PRO A 251 8.41 11.07 16.13
CA PRO A 251 9.50 10.77 15.20
C PRO A 251 9.07 10.88 13.73
N HIS A 252 7.92 10.28 13.37
CA HIS A 252 7.37 10.42 12.02
C HIS A 252 6.96 11.86 11.71
N ALA A 253 6.31 12.56 12.64
CA ALA A 253 5.90 13.94 12.44
C ALA A 253 7.10 14.87 12.15
N PHE A 254 8.22 14.69 12.84
CA PHE A 254 9.45 15.44 12.58
C PHE A 254 10.07 15.10 11.22
N SER A 255 9.99 13.83 10.78
CA SER A 255 10.58 13.39 9.50
C SER A 255 9.93 14.05 8.28
N TYR A 256 8.68 14.49 8.39
CA TYR A 256 7.95 15.08 7.24
C TYR A 256 8.61 16.33 6.69
N SER A 257 9.17 17.17 7.55
CA SER A 257 9.89 18.37 7.12
C SER A 257 11.14 18.03 6.31
N PHE A 258 11.87 16.97 6.69
CA PHE A 258 13.06 16.52 5.95
C PHE A 258 12.73 15.91 4.59
N THR A 259 11.54 15.37 4.42
CA THR A 259 11.09 14.80 3.14
C THR A 259 10.65 15.88 2.16
N THR A 260 10.24 17.04 2.63
CA THR A 260 9.65 18.11 1.82
C THR A 260 10.70 19.11 1.32
N TYR A 261 11.83 19.27 2.01
CA TYR A 261 12.92 20.21 1.73
C TYR A 261 14.26 19.48 1.55
#